data_66a747819c5493f2a4cf74342d4b4a6d
#
_entry.id   66a747819c5493f2a4cf74342d4b4a6d
#
_cell.length_a   1.000
_cell.length_b   1.000
_cell.length_c   1.000
_cell.angle_alpha   90.00
_cell.angle_beta   90.00
_cell.angle_gamma   90.00
#
_symmetry.space_group_name_H-M   'P 1'
#
loop_
_entity.id
_entity.type
_entity.pdbx_description
1 polymer ?
#
loop_
_entity_poly.entity_id
_entity_poly.type
_entity_poly.pdbx_seq_one_letter_code
_entity_poly.pdbx_strand_id
1 'polypeptide(L)'
;MLLPLLLSPAFAESAEDYEQVLPSENGTLDIGLTVDPPAKVNEVSKLHIGWIKPGFNKIQEHIDYRITVIKDGQNIFGPIPLTHTSVGTVKIPVEFTSNGEHQIKIEMEGILFQPIPLETNYFTINVGEEQTSQPLQENNNEGGGCLIATAAFGSEMAPQVQFLREIRDNTVMNTQSGTAFMTGFNQFYYSFSPYVADYERENPVFKETVKVVLTPMLTSLTLLNYVEVDTEEEMLGY
;
A
#
# COMPACT_ATOMS: atom_id res chain seq x y z
N MET A 1 -34.10 -37.98 3.12
CA MET A 1 -33.53 -36.92 3.96
C MET A 1 -32.55 -36.14 3.10
N LEU A 2 -33.02 -35.03 2.49
CA LEU A 2 -32.18 -34.20 1.64
C LEU A 2 -31.38 -33.21 2.51
N LEU A 3 -30.06 -33.28 2.44
CA LEU A 3 -29.16 -32.35 3.07
C LEU A 3 -29.17 -31.02 2.24
N PRO A 4 -29.42 -29.86 2.81
CA PRO A 4 -29.30 -28.60 2.06
C PRO A 4 -27.81 -28.35 1.74
N LEU A 5 -27.50 -28.20 0.45
CA LEU A 5 -26.24 -27.64 0.00
C LEU A 5 -26.17 -26.17 0.49
N LEU A 6 -25.36 -25.90 1.49
CA LEU A 6 -24.98 -24.54 1.86
C LEU A 6 -24.05 -24.01 0.76
N LEU A 7 -24.62 -23.27 -0.20
CA LEU A 7 -23.81 -22.40 -1.06
C LEU A 7 -23.27 -21.29 -0.17
N SER A 8 -21.97 -21.36 0.13
CA SER A 8 -21.25 -20.21 0.67
C SER A 8 -21.31 -19.08 -0.35
N PRO A 9 -21.71 -17.85 0.02
CA PRO A 9 -21.58 -16.72 -0.90
C PRO A 9 -20.09 -16.57 -1.26
N ALA A 10 -19.79 -16.56 -2.55
CA ALA A 10 -18.49 -16.13 -3.02
C ALA A 10 -18.40 -14.64 -2.69
N PHE A 11 -17.57 -14.29 -1.70
CA PHE A 11 -17.23 -12.89 -1.44
C PHE A 11 -16.51 -12.36 -2.68
N ALA A 12 -16.98 -11.26 -3.23
CA ALA A 12 -16.29 -10.58 -4.31
C ALA A 12 -14.99 -9.99 -3.75
N GLU A 13 -13.87 -10.25 -4.43
CA GLU A 13 -12.58 -9.67 -4.04
C GLU A 13 -12.64 -8.14 -4.07
N SER A 14 -11.89 -7.51 -3.15
CA SER A 14 -11.85 -6.07 -2.92
C SER A 14 -10.39 -5.62 -2.71
N ALA A 15 -10.14 -4.32 -2.57
CA ALA A 15 -8.79 -3.80 -2.30
C ALA A 15 -8.19 -4.34 -0.98
N GLU A 16 -9.03 -4.67 -0.01
CA GLU A 16 -8.61 -5.21 1.30
C GLU A 16 -8.02 -6.63 1.22
N ASP A 17 -8.21 -7.32 0.09
CA ASP A 17 -7.68 -8.66 -0.13
C ASP A 17 -6.23 -8.65 -0.65
N TYR A 18 -5.63 -7.45 -0.85
CA TYR A 18 -4.28 -7.29 -1.38
C TYR A 18 -3.34 -6.63 -0.37
N GLU A 19 -2.11 -7.17 -0.28
CA GLU A 19 -1.06 -6.63 0.61
C GLU A 19 -0.54 -5.25 0.18
N GLN A 20 -0.52 -4.99 -1.13
CA GLN A 20 -0.11 -3.73 -1.72
C GLN A 20 -1.17 -3.30 -2.73
N VAL A 21 -1.55 -2.02 -2.70
CA VAL A 21 -2.45 -1.43 -3.70
C VAL A 21 -1.85 -0.10 -4.15
N LEU A 22 -1.66 0.05 -5.46
CA LEU A 22 -1.11 1.26 -6.07
C LEU A 22 -2.04 1.74 -7.20
N PRO A 23 -2.28 3.05 -7.33
CA PRO A 23 -2.97 3.59 -8.49
C PRO A 23 -2.16 3.32 -9.77
N SER A 24 -2.84 3.07 -10.88
CA SER A 24 -2.18 3.00 -12.18
C SER A 24 -1.63 4.38 -12.58
N GLU A 25 -0.68 4.41 -13.52
CA GLU A 25 0.07 5.62 -13.90
C GLU A 25 -0.81 6.86 -14.15
N ASN A 26 -1.98 6.68 -14.75
CA ASN A 26 -2.95 7.75 -15.00
C ASN A 26 -4.14 7.73 -14.01
N GLY A 27 -4.12 6.85 -13.02
CA GLY A 27 -5.20 6.70 -12.04
C GLY A 27 -6.48 6.10 -12.61
N THR A 28 -6.40 5.38 -13.73
CA THR A 28 -7.56 4.73 -14.36
C THR A 28 -8.12 3.61 -13.49
N LEU A 29 -7.25 2.80 -12.89
CA LEU A 29 -7.57 1.75 -11.92
C LEU A 29 -6.54 1.75 -10.79
N ASP A 30 -6.91 1.17 -9.66
CA ASP A 30 -5.96 0.76 -8.64
C ASP A 30 -5.56 -0.69 -8.91
N ILE A 31 -4.28 -1.01 -8.71
CA ILE A 31 -3.77 -2.37 -8.91
C ILE A 31 -3.36 -2.95 -7.58
N GLY A 32 -3.97 -4.07 -7.20
CA GLY A 32 -3.64 -4.84 -6.01
C GLY A 32 -2.65 -5.94 -6.30
N LEU A 33 -1.70 -6.18 -5.40
CA LEU A 33 -0.75 -7.28 -5.44
C LEU A 33 -0.62 -7.96 -4.08
N THR A 34 -0.69 -9.28 -4.09
CA THR A 34 -0.28 -10.17 -2.98
C THR A 34 0.62 -11.27 -3.51
N VAL A 35 1.62 -11.66 -2.73
CA VAL A 35 2.52 -12.77 -3.08
C VAL A 35 2.33 -13.92 -2.08
N ASP A 36 1.65 -14.99 -2.50
CA ASP A 36 1.29 -16.11 -1.65
C ASP A 36 1.72 -17.48 -2.25
N PRO A 37 2.48 -18.30 -1.50
CA PRO A 37 3.16 -17.99 -0.24
C PRO A 37 4.24 -16.90 -0.42
N PRO A 38 4.71 -16.27 0.68
CA PRO A 38 5.80 -15.30 0.61
C PRO A 38 6.99 -15.81 -0.18
N ALA A 39 7.55 -14.95 -1.03
CA ALA A 39 8.54 -15.35 -2.02
C ALA A 39 9.85 -15.84 -1.37
N LYS A 40 10.24 -17.08 -1.69
CA LYS A 40 11.50 -17.71 -1.29
C LYS A 40 12.28 -18.18 -2.50
N VAL A 41 13.61 -18.25 -2.36
CA VAL A 41 14.48 -18.71 -3.45
C VAL A 41 14.21 -20.18 -3.76
N ASN A 42 14.10 -20.47 -5.07
CA ASN A 42 13.80 -21.80 -5.62
C ASN A 42 12.45 -22.39 -5.17
N GLU A 43 11.54 -21.54 -4.71
CA GLU A 43 10.17 -21.91 -4.43
C GLU A 43 9.22 -21.14 -5.36
N VAL A 44 8.08 -21.76 -5.66
CA VAL A 44 7.04 -21.12 -6.47
C VAL A 44 6.09 -20.35 -5.57
N SER A 45 5.99 -19.04 -5.82
CA SER A 45 4.97 -18.18 -5.24
C SER A 45 3.96 -17.77 -6.30
N LYS A 46 2.76 -17.38 -5.90
CA LYS A 46 1.73 -16.88 -6.81
C LYS A 46 1.62 -15.37 -6.65
N LEU A 47 1.81 -14.66 -7.73
CA LEU A 47 1.45 -13.25 -7.82
C LEU A 47 -0.08 -13.19 -7.97
N HIS A 48 -0.79 -12.81 -6.93
CA HIS A 48 -2.21 -12.53 -6.96
C HIS A 48 -2.40 -11.05 -7.26
N ILE A 49 -2.92 -10.74 -8.44
CA ILE A 49 -3.07 -9.37 -8.95
C ILE A 49 -4.55 -9.13 -9.23
N GLY A 50 -5.03 -7.95 -8.83
CA GLY A 50 -6.40 -7.49 -9.09
C GLY A 50 -6.43 -6.06 -9.59
N TRP A 51 -7.35 -5.77 -10.49
CA TRP A 51 -7.62 -4.43 -10.99
C TRP A 51 -8.90 -3.89 -10.34
N ILE A 52 -8.78 -2.81 -9.58
CA ILE A 52 -9.80 -2.28 -8.67
C ILE A 52 -10.28 -0.94 -9.17
N LYS A 53 -11.59 -0.69 -9.14
CA LYS A 53 -12.18 0.59 -9.51
C LYS A 53 -11.87 1.63 -8.42
N PRO A 54 -11.19 2.75 -8.74
CA PRO A 54 -10.86 3.77 -7.76
C PRO A 54 -12.10 4.27 -7.02
N GLY A 55 -12.03 4.30 -5.68
CA GLY A 55 -13.11 4.79 -4.82
C GLY A 55 -14.33 3.88 -4.67
N PHE A 56 -14.38 2.71 -5.34
CA PHE A 56 -15.51 1.79 -5.24
C PHE A 56 -15.20 0.47 -4.53
N ASN A 57 -13.93 0.20 -4.26
CA ASN A 57 -13.46 -1.07 -3.67
C ASN A 57 -14.04 -2.32 -4.37
N LYS A 58 -14.09 -2.29 -5.71
CA LYS A 58 -14.65 -3.35 -6.56
C LYS A 58 -13.70 -3.68 -7.69
N ILE A 59 -13.59 -4.97 -8.00
CA ILE A 59 -12.80 -5.44 -9.14
C ILE A 59 -13.37 -4.92 -10.47
N GLN A 60 -12.47 -4.49 -11.35
CA GLN A 60 -12.74 -4.19 -12.74
C GLN A 60 -12.55 -5.44 -13.59
N GLU A 61 -13.61 -5.93 -14.17
CA GLU A 61 -13.60 -7.08 -15.11
C GLU A 61 -13.04 -6.69 -16.49
N HIS A 62 -12.63 -7.70 -17.25
CA HIS A 62 -12.16 -7.61 -18.64
C HIS A 62 -10.96 -6.67 -18.81
N ILE A 63 -9.79 -7.15 -18.38
CA ILE A 63 -8.52 -6.42 -18.46
C ILE A 63 -7.56 -7.15 -19.41
N ASP A 64 -6.91 -6.40 -20.30
CA ASP A 64 -5.79 -6.85 -21.12
C ASP A 64 -4.48 -6.36 -20.49
N TYR A 65 -3.57 -7.28 -20.18
CA TYR A 65 -2.40 -7.01 -19.35
C TYR A 65 -1.17 -7.81 -19.76
N ARG A 66 0.01 -7.34 -19.32
CA ARG A 66 1.29 -8.08 -19.32
C ARG A 66 1.94 -7.98 -17.96
N ILE A 67 2.75 -8.98 -17.63
CA ILE A 67 3.52 -9.01 -16.39
C ILE A 67 4.95 -9.39 -16.69
N THR A 68 5.87 -8.70 -16.02
CA THR A 68 7.30 -8.96 -16.04
C THR A 68 7.83 -8.94 -14.61
N VAL A 69 8.67 -9.86 -14.24
CA VAL A 69 9.43 -9.79 -12.98
C VAL A 69 10.89 -9.48 -13.33
N ILE A 70 11.42 -8.46 -12.66
CA ILE A 70 12.73 -7.87 -12.95
C ILE A 70 13.61 -7.99 -11.71
N LYS A 71 14.85 -8.42 -11.89
CA LYS A 71 15.90 -8.44 -10.87
C LYS A 71 17.17 -7.77 -11.44
N ASP A 72 17.68 -6.77 -10.73
CA ASP A 72 18.91 -6.04 -11.13
C ASP A 72 18.87 -5.55 -12.60
N GLY A 73 17.70 -5.06 -13.04
CA GLY A 73 17.45 -4.58 -14.39
C GLY A 73 17.29 -5.67 -15.47
N GLN A 74 17.27 -6.95 -15.09
CA GLN A 74 17.06 -8.07 -16.01
C GLN A 74 15.71 -8.75 -15.77
N ASN A 75 15.02 -9.12 -16.84
CA ASN A 75 13.79 -9.89 -16.75
C ASN A 75 14.12 -11.33 -16.34
N ILE A 76 13.63 -11.74 -15.17
CA ILE A 76 13.75 -13.13 -14.70
C ILE A 76 12.48 -13.94 -15.01
N PHE A 77 11.36 -13.25 -15.25
CA PHE A 77 10.10 -13.84 -15.72
C PHE A 77 9.39 -12.87 -16.65
N GLY A 78 8.81 -13.36 -17.72
CA GLY A 78 8.09 -12.55 -18.71
C GLY A 78 9.00 -11.70 -19.62
N PRO A 79 8.48 -10.63 -20.29
CA PRO A 79 7.05 -10.28 -20.28
C PRO A 79 6.19 -11.42 -20.83
N ILE A 80 5.08 -11.71 -20.14
CA ILE A 80 4.09 -12.63 -20.72
C ILE A 80 3.45 -11.97 -21.94
N PRO A 81 2.97 -12.75 -22.94
CA PRO A 81 2.18 -12.20 -24.03
C PRO A 81 0.99 -11.39 -23.51
N LEU A 82 0.48 -10.45 -24.32
CA LEU A 82 -0.76 -9.76 -23.96
C LEU A 82 -1.86 -10.76 -23.65
N THR A 83 -2.36 -10.73 -22.41
CA THR A 83 -3.27 -11.72 -21.87
C THR A 83 -4.53 -11.03 -21.37
N HIS A 84 -5.67 -11.70 -21.51
CA HIS A 84 -6.97 -11.21 -21.06
C HIS A 84 -7.41 -11.92 -19.78
N THR A 85 -7.89 -11.14 -18.79
CA THR A 85 -8.68 -11.69 -17.67
C THR A 85 -10.11 -11.21 -17.75
N SER A 86 -11.06 -12.14 -17.71
CA SER A 86 -12.49 -11.81 -17.73
C SER A 86 -13.03 -11.42 -16.35
N VAL A 87 -12.34 -11.85 -15.28
CA VAL A 87 -12.77 -11.63 -13.89
C VAL A 87 -12.03 -10.46 -13.20
N GLY A 88 -11.04 -9.88 -13.87
CA GLY A 88 -10.28 -8.75 -13.33
C GLY A 88 -9.29 -9.10 -12.23
N THR A 89 -9.05 -10.40 -12.00
CA THR A 89 -8.02 -10.91 -11.09
C THR A 89 -7.24 -12.03 -11.74
N VAL A 90 -5.99 -12.25 -11.33
CA VAL A 90 -5.13 -13.33 -11.84
C VAL A 90 -4.22 -13.85 -10.75
N LYS A 91 -3.85 -15.13 -10.85
CA LYS A 91 -2.84 -15.77 -9.99
C LYS A 91 -1.78 -16.38 -10.88
N ILE A 92 -0.59 -15.81 -10.89
CA ILE A 92 0.51 -16.20 -11.78
C ILE A 92 1.61 -16.85 -10.96
N PRO A 93 1.92 -18.12 -11.20
CA PRO A 93 3.04 -18.79 -10.53
C PRO A 93 4.36 -18.25 -11.05
N VAL A 94 5.25 -17.83 -10.13
CA VAL A 94 6.61 -17.39 -10.42
C VAL A 94 7.57 -18.08 -9.48
N GLU A 95 8.67 -18.60 -10.02
CA GLU A 95 9.80 -19.13 -9.25
C GLU A 95 10.89 -18.05 -9.19
N PHE A 96 11.29 -17.69 -7.96
CA PHE A 96 12.35 -16.71 -7.73
C PHE A 96 13.68 -17.43 -7.53
N THR A 97 14.67 -17.10 -8.33
CA THR A 97 15.97 -17.79 -8.33
C THR A 97 17.07 -17.12 -7.51
N SER A 98 16.79 -15.96 -6.92
CA SER A 98 17.76 -15.20 -6.12
C SER A 98 17.07 -14.44 -4.98
N ASN A 99 17.84 -14.15 -3.92
CA ASN A 99 17.40 -13.33 -2.80
C ASN A 99 17.36 -11.83 -3.15
N GLY A 100 16.67 -11.05 -2.30
CA GLY A 100 16.67 -9.59 -2.28
C GLY A 100 15.56 -9.00 -3.11
N GLU A 101 15.69 -7.72 -3.42
CA GLU A 101 14.66 -6.93 -4.06
C GLU A 101 14.40 -7.36 -5.51
N HIS A 102 13.11 -7.52 -5.83
CA HIS A 102 12.61 -7.80 -7.17
C HIS A 102 11.49 -6.80 -7.49
N GLN A 103 11.42 -6.37 -8.76
CA GLN A 103 10.33 -5.53 -9.25
C GLN A 103 9.36 -6.36 -10.06
N ILE A 104 8.07 -6.17 -9.80
CA ILE A 104 6.98 -6.73 -10.59
C ILE A 104 6.39 -5.59 -11.39
N LYS A 105 6.61 -5.63 -12.71
CA LYS A 105 6.05 -4.67 -13.67
C LYS A 105 4.74 -5.22 -14.19
N ILE A 106 3.67 -4.43 -14.06
CA ILE A 106 2.32 -4.75 -14.55
C ILE A 106 1.97 -3.70 -15.59
N GLU A 107 1.66 -4.13 -16.78
CA GLU A 107 1.26 -3.30 -17.91
C GLU A 107 -0.21 -3.57 -18.24
N MET A 108 -1.00 -2.54 -18.42
CA MET A 108 -2.42 -2.59 -18.76
C MET A 108 -2.65 -1.88 -20.11
N GLU A 109 -3.26 -2.59 -21.07
CA GLU A 109 -3.46 -2.09 -22.44
C GLU A 109 -4.93 -2.09 -22.89
N GLY A 110 -5.86 -2.66 -22.08
CA GLY A 110 -7.27 -2.72 -22.42
C GLY A 110 -8.18 -2.90 -21.20
N ILE A 111 -9.36 -2.29 -21.26
CA ILE A 111 -10.44 -2.40 -20.26
C ILE A 111 -11.76 -2.61 -21.01
N LEU A 112 -12.59 -3.59 -20.57
CA LEU A 112 -13.90 -3.89 -21.15
C LEU A 112 -13.84 -4.07 -22.66
N PHE A 113 -12.81 -4.77 -23.16
CA PHE A 113 -12.55 -5.03 -24.60
C PHE A 113 -12.25 -3.76 -25.41
N GLN A 114 -11.95 -2.64 -24.75
CA GLN A 114 -11.54 -1.41 -25.42
C GLN A 114 -10.04 -1.17 -25.14
N PRO A 115 -9.23 -0.90 -26.16
CA PRO A 115 -7.84 -0.55 -25.96
C PRO A 115 -7.74 0.80 -25.24
N ILE A 116 -6.79 0.90 -24.31
CA ILE A 116 -6.44 2.13 -23.62
C ILE A 116 -4.98 2.48 -23.88
N PRO A 117 -4.54 3.71 -23.66
CA PRO A 117 -3.11 4.01 -23.58
C PRO A 117 -2.43 3.09 -22.57
N LEU A 118 -1.23 2.61 -22.87
CA LEU A 118 -0.46 1.77 -21.98
C LEU A 118 -0.28 2.46 -20.63
N GLU A 119 -0.67 1.78 -19.56
CA GLU A 119 -0.39 2.18 -18.19
C GLU A 119 0.50 1.15 -17.50
N THR A 120 1.50 1.60 -16.77
CA THR A 120 2.51 0.74 -16.16
C THR A 120 2.56 0.97 -14.66
N ASN A 121 2.60 -0.13 -13.88
CA ASN A 121 2.84 -0.11 -12.45
C ASN A 121 4.08 -0.94 -12.11
N TYR A 122 4.78 -0.53 -11.06
CA TYR A 122 5.90 -1.26 -10.49
C TYR A 122 5.64 -1.54 -9.02
N PHE A 123 5.69 -2.81 -8.65
CA PHE A 123 5.67 -3.26 -7.27
C PHE A 123 7.05 -3.78 -6.90
N THR A 124 7.46 -3.54 -5.66
CA THR A 124 8.71 -4.07 -5.12
C THR A 124 8.41 -5.16 -4.09
N ILE A 125 9.09 -6.29 -4.22
CA ILE A 125 9.03 -7.40 -3.26
C ILE A 125 10.42 -7.84 -2.86
N ASN A 126 10.58 -8.34 -1.63
CA ASN A 126 11.80 -8.96 -1.14
C ASN A 126 11.66 -10.48 -1.13
N VAL A 127 12.60 -11.17 -1.78
CA VAL A 127 12.65 -12.63 -1.87
C VAL A 127 13.65 -13.18 -0.88
N GLY A 128 13.25 -14.21 -0.11
CA GLY A 128 14.15 -14.95 0.78
C GLY A 128 14.37 -14.37 2.17
N GLU A 129 13.83 -13.20 2.48
CA GLU A 129 13.68 -12.75 3.86
C GLU A 129 12.35 -13.31 4.40
N GLU A 130 12.40 -14.10 5.48
CA GLU A 130 11.19 -14.37 6.23
C GLU A 130 10.63 -13.01 6.65
N GLN A 131 9.38 -12.73 6.28
CA GLN A 131 8.62 -11.64 6.89
C GLN A 131 8.36 -12.01 8.36
N THR A 132 9.42 -12.08 9.15
CA THR A 132 9.29 -11.89 10.57
C THR A 132 8.92 -10.43 10.73
N SER A 133 7.77 -10.19 11.33
CA SER A 133 7.39 -8.91 11.90
C SER A 133 8.46 -8.48 12.90
N GLN A 134 9.58 -7.97 12.39
CA GLN A 134 10.59 -7.25 13.15
C GLN A 134 10.50 -5.78 12.77
N PRO A 135 10.65 -4.88 13.74
CA PRO A 135 10.57 -3.45 13.48
C PRO A 135 11.63 -3.06 12.45
N LEU A 136 11.17 -2.39 11.40
CA LEU A 136 11.94 -1.87 10.29
C LEU A 136 13.21 -1.19 10.74
N GLN A 137 14.36 -1.80 10.40
CA GLN A 137 15.62 -1.06 10.31
C GLN A 137 15.63 -0.31 8.96
N GLU A 138 15.86 0.97 9.10
CA GLU A 138 15.92 1.96 8.04
C GLU A 138 16.77 1.53 6.85
N ASN A 139 16.16 1.54 5.64
CA ASN A 139 16.84 2.02 4.46
C ASN A 139 15.93 3.03 3.76
N ASN A 140 16.49 4.22 3.61
CA ASN A 140 15.87 5.40 3.03
C ASN A 140 15.28 5.13 1.64
N ASN A 141 13.97 5.00 1.55
CA ASN A 141 13.06 5.61 0.59
C ASN A 141 11.72 4.86 0.62
N GLU A 142 10.65 5.61 0.93
CA GLU A 142 9.24 5.21 0.99
C GLU A 142 8.80 4.53 2.28
N GLY A 143 8.93 5.26 3.39
CA GLY A 143 8.31 4.91 4.64
C GLY A 143 6.83 5.32 4.64
N GLY A 144 5.92 4.39 4.89
CA GLY A 144 4.59 4.68 5.42
C GLY A 144 4.71 5.47 6.71
N GLY A 145 5.16 6.70 6.65
CA GLY A 145 5.51 7.56 7.75
C GLY A 145 4.94 8.96 7.59
N CYS A 146 5.10 9.74 8.59
CA CYS A 146 4.71 11.14 8.63
C CYS A 146 5.65 11.97 7.72
N LEU A 147 5.58 11.82 6.39
CA LEU A 147 6.51 12.43 5.42
C LEU A 147 6.73 13.92 5.66
N ILE A 148 5.64 14.69 5.82
CA ILE A 148 5.69 16.13 6.11
C ILE A 148 6.40 16.38 7.45
N ALA A 149 6.03 15.66 8.50
CA ALA A 149 6.68 15.83 9.81
C ALA A 149 8.16 15.40 9.76
N THR A 150 8.50 14.33 9.05
CA THR A 150 9.90 13.90 8.87
C THR A 150 10.71 14.96 8.12
N ALA A 151 10.18 15.53 7.04
CA ALA A 151 10.83 16.60 6.31
C ALA A 151 10.96 17.89 7.15
N ALA A 152 9.90 18.26 7.89
CA ALA A 152 9.90 19.40 8.78
C ALA A 152 10.94 19.28 9.90
N PHE A 153 10.94 18.18 10.64
CA PHE A 153 11.82 17.95 11.79
C PHE A 153 13.18 17.35 11.42
N GLY A 154 13.38 16.97 10.16
CA GLY A 154 14.66 16.60 9.57
C GLY A 154 15.08 15.14 9.79
N SER A 155 14.32 14.33 10.51
CA SER A 155 14.60 12.92 10.76
C SER A 155 13.35 12.16 11.15
N GLU A 156 13.25 10.92 10.72
CA GLU A 156 12.23 9.98 11.20
C GLU A 156 12.39 9.66 12.69
N MET A 157 13.61 9.78 13.22
CA MET A 157 13.92 9.59 14.63
C MET A 157 13.67 10.84 15.48
N ALA A 158 13.21 11.95 14.88
CA ALA A 158 12.87 13.14 15.65
C ALA A 158 11.75 12.81 16.66
N PRO A 159 11.85 13.28 17.94
CA PRO A 159 10.88 12.95 18.98
C PRO A 159 9.43 13.24 18.56
N GLN A 160 9.22 14.29 17.78
CA GLN A 160 7.91 14.68 17.27
C GLN A 160 7.34 13.65 16.27
N VAL A 161 8.19 13.07 15.42
CA VAL A 161 7.79 12.05 14.45
C VAL A 161 7.52 10.73 15.17
N GLN A 162 8.37 10.35 16.14
CA GLN A 162 8.15 9.16 16.95
C GLN A 162 6.85 9.26 17.75
N PHE A 163 6.56 10.41 18.33
CA PHE A 163 5.31 10.66 19.03
C PHE A 163 4.06 10.49 18.15
N LEU A 164 4.09 11.00 16.90
CA LEU A 164 2.99 10.80 15.96
C LEU A 164 2.77 9.32 15.60
N ARG A 165 3.88 8.59 15.43
CA ARG A 165 3.82 7.14 15.19
C ARG A 165 3.24 6.41 16.38
N GLU A 166 3.68 6.74 17.58
CA GLU A 166 3.19 6.13 18.82
C GLU A 166 1.68 6.34 19.01
N ILE A 167 1.18 7.56 18.81
CA ILE A 167 -0.28 7.82 18.86
C ILE A 167 -1.00 7.02 17.80
N ARG A 168 -0.51 7.01 16.54
CA ARG A 168 -1.13 6.24 15.48
C ARG A 168 -1.22 4.77 15.84
N ASP A 169 -0.11 4.17 16.25
CA ASP A 169 0.01 2.72 16.42
C ASP A 169 -0.63 2.24 17.73
N ASN A 170 -0.49 3.01 18.83
CA ASN A 170 -0.93 2.59 20.15
C ASN A 170 -2.30 3.15 20.56
N THR A 171 -2.81 4.17 19.87
CA THR A 171 -4.12 4.76 20.21
C THR A 171 -5.10 4.61 19.06
N VAL A 172 -4.76 5.13 17.87
CA VAL A 172 -5.72 5.17 16.74
C VAL A 172 -5.96 3.77 16.17
N MET A 173 -4.89 3.01 15.91
CA MET A 173 -5.00 1.69 15.26
C MET A 173 -5.43 0.56 16.20
N ASN A 174 -5.65 0.81 17.49
CA ASN A 174 -6.16 -0.18 18.43
C ASN A 174 -7.66 -0.47 18.27
N THR A 175 -8.37 0.35 17.50
CA THR A 175 -9.80 0.17 17.25
C THR A 175 -10.07 -0.07 15.76
N GLN A 176 -11.17 -0.73 15.43
CA GLN A 176 -11.57 -0.98 14.05
C GLN A 176 -11.91 0.33 13.32
N SER A 177 -12.58 1.26 13.99
CA SER A 177 -12.90 2.59 13.47
C SER A 177 -11.64 3.41 13.21
N GLY A 178 -10.65 3.36 14.12
CA GLY A 178 -9.38 4.03 13.94
C GLY A 178 -8.55 3.46 12.79
N THR A 179 -8.53 2.14 12.63
CA THR A 179 -7.87 1.48 11.49
C THR A 179 -8.53 1.87 10.17
N ALA A 180 -9.86 1.87 10.11
CA ALA A 180 -10.61 2.31 8.93
C ALA A 180 -10.35 3.79 8.61
N PHE A 181 -10.33 4.66 9.64
CA PHE A 181 -9.97 6.07 9.48
C PHE A 181 -8.55 6.22 8.92
N MET A 182 -7.57 5.51 9.49
CA MET A 182 -6.17 5.61 9.04
C MET A 182 -5.99 5.12 7.60
N THR A 183 -6.74 4.12 7.17
CA THR A 183 -6.74 3.66 5.77
C THR A 183 -7.17 4.78 4.82
N GLY A 184 -8.29 5.42 5.07
CA GLY A 184 -8.78 6.55 4.26
C GLY A 184 -7.86 7.78 4.38
N PHE A 185 -7.38 8.08 5.59
CA PHE A 185 -6.45 9.18 5.82
C PHE A 185 -5.14 8.99 5.07
N ASN A 186 -4.55 7.81 5.10
CA ASN A 186 -3.30 7.50 4.41
C ASN A 186 -3.45 7.70 2.90
N GLN A 187 -4.53 7.21 2.30
CA GLN A 187 -4.79 7.39 0.88
C GLN A 187 -4.83 8.88 0.50
N PHE A 188 -5.56 9.69 1.28
CA PHE A 188 -5.59 11.14 1.08
C PHE A 188 -4.22 11.79 1.33
N TYR A 189 -3.58 11.47 2.45
CA TYR A 189 -2.32 12.05 2.88
C TYR A 189 -1.19 11.82 1.86
N TYR A 190 -1.03 10.59 1.38
CA TYR A 190 0.02 10.27 0.42
C TYR A 190 -0.20 10.85 -0.97
N SER A 191 -1.42 11.29 -1.31
CA SER A 191 -1.68 11.97 -2.58
C SER A 191 -0.97 13.32 -2.71
N PHE A 192 -0.64 13.98 -1.59
CA PHE A 192 0.01 15.31 -1.62
C PHE A 192 1.28 15.41 -0.76
N SER A 193 1.43 14.57 0.28
CA SER A 193 2.54 14.69 1.24
C SER A 193 3.95 14.54 0.63
N PRO A 194 4.20 13.74 -0.43
CA PRO A 194 5.51 13.72 -1.08
C PRO A 194 5.89 15.08 -1.66
N TYR A 195 4.97 15.75 -2.34
CA TYR A 195 5.22 17.09 -2.92
C TYR A 195 5.51 18.15 -1.85
N VAL A 196 4.77 18.08 -0.73
CA VAL A 196 5.00 18.99 0.41
C VAL A 196 6.36 18.72 1.04
N ALA A 197 6.71 17.44 1.29
CA ALA A 197 7.98 17.05 1.88
C ALA A 197 9.17 17.41 0.99
N ASP A 198 9.07 17.27 -0.33
CA ASP A 198 10.11 17.69 -1.28
C ASP A 198 10.28 19.21 -1.27
N TYR A 199 9.18 19.96 -1.27
CA TYR A 199 9.24 21.41 -1.19
C TYR A 199 9.84 21.91 0.14
N GLU A 200 9.59 21.21 1.26
CA GLU A 200 10.24 21.49 2.55
C GLU A 200 11.76 21.26 2.50
N ARG A 201 12.22 20.24 1.78
CA ARG A 201 13.65 19.96 1.62
C ARG A 201 14.37 21.04 0.81
N GLU A 202 13.69 21.59 -0.18
CA GLU A 202 14.23 22.63 -1.07
C GLU A 202 14.11 24.04 -0.50
N ASN A 203 13.11 24.29 0.36
CA ASN A 203 12.80 25.62 0.88
C ASN A 203 12.84 25.69 2.40
N PRO A 204 13.95 26.19 3.01
CA PRO A 204 14.11 26.27 4.46
C PRO A 204 13.05 27.17 5.14
N VAL A 205 12.58 28.23 4.48
CA VAL A 205 11.54 29.14 5.04
C VAL A 205 10.21 28.42 5.13
N PHE A 206 9.85 27.66 4.10
CA PHE A 206 8.63 26.84 4.10
C PHE A 206 8.69 25.75 5.16
N LYS A 207 9.83 25.07 5.29
CA LYS A 207 10.08 24.07 6.33
C LYS A 207 9.84 24.62 7.75
N GLU A 208 10.38 25.79 8.07
CA GLU A 208 10.16 26.42 9.37
C GLU A 208 8.67 26.82 9.57
N THR A 209 8.00 27.25 8.51
CA THR A 209 6.57 27.55 8.56
C THR A 209 5.75 26.30 8.90
N VAL A 210 6.05 25.16 8.27
CA VAL A 210 5.39 23.88 8.55
C VAL A 210 5.62 23.44 9.99
N LYS A 211 6.83 23.59 10.54
CA LYS A 211 7.11 23.31 11.96
C LYS A 211 6.24 24.13 12.90
N VAL A 212 6.10 25.43 12.61
CA VAL A 212 5.27 26.34 13.42
C VAL A 212 3.80 25.89 13.41
N VAL A 213 3.30 25.41 12.28
CA VAL A 213 1.92 24.90 12.15
C VAL A 213 1.75 23.55 12.84
N LEU A 214 2.72 22.66 12.71
CA LEU A 214 2.66 21.32 13.33
C LEU A 214 2.80 21.35 14.86
N THR A 215 3.57 22.29 15.41
CA THR A 215 3.84 22.36 16.85
C THR A 215 2.58 22.44 17.72
N PRO A 216 1.61 23.35 17.48
CA PRO A 216 0.39 23.38 18.29
C PRO A 216 -0.48 22.14 18.08
N MET A 217 -0.50 21.57 16.89
CA MET A 217 -1.20 20.31 16.63
C MET A 217 -0.60 19.17 17.47
N LEU A 218 0.73 19.02 17.48
CA LEU A 218 1.43 18.04 18.30
C LEU A 218 1.15 18.26 19.79
N THR A 219 1.13 19.51 20.24
CA THR A 219 0.81 19.83 21.63
C THR A 219 -0.62 19.44 22.00
N SER A 220 -1.58 19.60 21.09
CA SER A 220 -2.96 19.14 21.34
C SER A 220 -3.07 17.62 21.39
N LEU A 221 -2.32 16.92 20.56
CA LEU A 221 -2.28 15.45 20.55
C LEU A 221 -1.64 14.86 21.82
N THR A 222 -0.79 15.61 22.55
CA THR A 222 -0.28 15.11 23.85
C THR A 222 -1.38 14.88 24.88
N LEU A 223 -2.54 15.52 24.72
CA LEU A 223 -3.69 15.29 25.59
C LEU A 223 -4.24 13.85 25.45
N LEU A 224 -4.08 13.24 24.28
CA LEU A 224 -4.51 11.84 24.06
C LEU A 224 -3.69 10.84 24.90
N ASN A 225 -2.47 11.17 25.30
CA ASN A 225 -1.68 10.31 26.19
C ASN A 225 -2.24 10.20 27.62
N TYR A 226 -3.17 11.07 27.97
CA TYR A 226 -3.84 11.06 29.29
C TYR A 226 -5.22 10.39 29.22
N VAL A 227 -5.62 9.91 28.06
CA VAL A 227 -6.92 9.26 27.82
C VAL A 227 -6.65 7.86 27.29
N GLU A 228 -7.12 6.86 28.00
CA GLU A 228 -7.12 5.49 27.48
C GLU A 228 -8.31 5.36 26.52
N VAL A 229 -8.04 5.03 25.25
CA VAL A 229 -9.05 4.81 24.20
C VAL A 229 -9.03 3.32 23.88
N ASP A 230 -9.81 2.56 24.63
CA ASP A 230 -9.85 1.10 24.52
C ASP A 230 -11.13 0.59 23.85
N THR A 231 -12.10 1.47 23.59
CA THR A 231 -13.39 1.11 23.01
C THR A 231 -13.73 1.89 21.75
N GLU A 232 -14.55 1.29 20.87
CA GLU A 232 -15.05 1.93 19.65
C GLU A 232 -15.86 3.21 19.95
N GLU A 233 -16.60 3.22 21.07
CA GLU A 233 -17.43 4.35 21.48
C GLU A 233 -16.59 5.55 21.90
N GLU A 234 -15.48 5.32 22.60
CA GLU A 234 -14.52 6.35 22.98
C GLU A 234 -13.78 6.90 21.76
N MET A 235 -13.38 6.04 20.80
CA MET A 235 -12.72 6.48 19.59
C MET A 235 -13.57 7.40 18.73
N LEU A 236 -14.90 7.20 18.71
CA LEU A 236 -15.84 8.04 17.95
C LEU A 236 -16.20 9.33 18.69
N GLY A 237 -15.91 9.43 19.99
CA GLY A 237 -16.23 10.58 20.84
C GLY A 237 -15.13 11.65 20.94
N TYR A 238 -13.92 11.32 20.52
CA TYR A 238 -12.75 12.20 20.49
C TYR A 238 -12.40 12.60 19.06
#